data_14521fa20005f73ade122f3a40882760
#
_entry.id   14521fa20005f73ade122f3a40882760
#
_cell.length_a   1.000
_cell.length_b   1.000
_cell.length_c   1.000
_cell.angle_alpha   90.00
_cell.angle_beta   90.00
_cell.angle_gamma   90.00
#
_symmetry.space_group_name_H-M   'P 1'
#
loop_
_entity.id
_entity.type
_entity.pdbx_description
1 polymer ?
#
loop_
_entity_poly.entity_id
_entity_poly.type
_entity_poly.pdbx_seq_one_letter_code
_entity_poly.pdbx_strand_id
1 'polypeptide(L)'
;MSLNGRRMGSRYHNDEVLLAGTAAAYVSRRLDSESEAEFEDHYLSCETCFEEVNTAQLLIVGLGQAVVEKTQQKDITVIRFEGSAQLTSASSELKEMARLVQGSGDTKVLIDLSRASRIDSAGLGMLMNCYTHAVRNAGALKLLHPNSQVQQVLSITRIDSVVATFDDEHAALESFN
;
A
#
# COMPACT_ATOMS: atom_id res chain seq x y z
N MET A 1 53.98 6.65 4.59
CA MET A 1 52.95 7.54 4.08
C MET A 1 51.64 6.98 4.58
N SER A 2 51.10 7.58 5.62
CA SER A 2 49.93 7.12 6.36
C SER A 2 48.66 7.59 5.65
N LEU A 3 47.87 6.67 5.09
CA LEU A 3 46.56 6.99 4.58
C LEU A 3 45.61 7.13 5.77
N ASN A 4 45.28 8.37 6.06
CA ASN A 4 44.31 8.77 7.06
C ASN A 4 42.92 8.37 6.54
N GLY A 5 42.49 7.15 6.80
CA GLY A 5 41.10 6.73 6.68
C GLY A 5 40.27 7.47 7.74
N ARG A 6 39.74 8.63 7.41
CA ARG A 6 38.73 9.28 8.24
C ARG A 6 37.54 8.33 8.30
N ARG A 7 37.30 7.78 9.48
CA ARG A 7 36.05 7.07 9.79
C ARG A 7 34.91 8.09 9.72
N MET A 8 34.22 8.12 8.59
CA MET A 8 33.02 8.95 8.38
C MET A 8 31.82 8.45 9.19
N GLY A 9 31.99 7.43 10.03
CA GLY A 9 30.92 6.76 10.75
C GLY A 9 30.38 7.40 12.02
N SER A 10 30.94 8.54 12.48
CA SER A 10 30.64 8.97 13.86
C SER A 10 29.47 9.96 14.01
N ARG A 11 29.03 10.63 12.97
CA ARG A 11 28.00 11.67 13.13
C ARG A 11 26.59 11.12 13.35
N TYR A 12 26.29 9.94 12.84
CA TYR A 12 24.98 9.30 13.00
C TYR A 12 24.83 8.56 14.34
N HIS A 13 25.94 8.17 14.99
CA HIS A 13 25.94 7.42 16.25
C HIS A 13 26.01 8.27 17.52
N ASN A 14 26.29 9.56 17.40
CA ASN A 14 26.50 10.41 18.57
C ASN A 14 25.21 10.92 19.23
N ASP A 15 24.07 10.70 18.58
CA ASP A 15 22.76 11.12 19.07
C ASP A 15 21.68 10.13 18.55
N GLU A 16 21.10 9.36 19.47
CA GLU A 16 20.04 8.39 19.15
C GLU A 16 18.82 9.07 18.51
N VAL A 17 18.50 10.31 18.92
CA VAL A 17 17.39 11.08 18.35
C VAL A 17 17.69 11.49 16.91
N LEU A 18 18.94 11.87 16.64
CA LEU A 18 19.39 12.23 15.29
C LEU A 18 19.37 10.99 14.38
N LEU A 19 19.84 9.84 14.86
CA LEU A 19 19.84 8.58 14.13
C LEU A 19 18.42 8.13 13.77
N ALA A 20 17.52 8.07 14.75
CA ALA A 20 16.12 7.70 14.54
C ALA A 20 15.40 8.69 13.60
N GLY A 21 15.69 9.99 13.72
CA GLY A 21 15.16 11.02 12.85
C GLY A 21 15.65 10.88 11.40
N THR A 22 16.94 10.54 11.21
CA THR A 22 17.52 10.33 9.88
C THR A 22 16.98 9.05 9.24
N ALA A 23 16.88 7.94 9.98
CA ALA A 23 16.29 6.70 9.51
C ALA A 23 14.82 6.89 9.09
N ALA A 24 14.03 7.61 9.89
CA ALA A 24 12.65 7.92 9.56
C ALA A 24 12.53 8.83 8.32
N ALA A 25 13.41 9.82 8.15
CA ALA A 25 13.45 10.70 7.00
C ALA A 25 13.86 9.92 5.73
N TYR A 26 14.82 9.03 5.83
CA TYR A 26 15.25 8.13 4.76
C TYR A 26 14.10 7.23 4.28
N VAL A 27 13.48 6.49 5.19
CA VAL A 27 12.37 5.59 4.86
C VAL A 27 11.17 6.36 4.25
N SER A 28 10.94 7.60 4.71
CA SER A 28 9.88 8.47 4.20
C SER A 28 10.25 9.25 2.93
N ARG A 29 11.46 9.04 2.37
CA ARG A 29 12.02 9.76 1.22
C ARG A 29 11.98 11.29 1.38
N ARG A 30 12.37 11.76 2.57
CA ARG A 30 12.44 13.18 2.91
C ARG A 30 13.87 13.71 3.02
N LEU A 31 14.87 12.87 2.80
CA LEU A 31 16.26 13.30 2.66
C LEU A 31 16.47 13.90 1.26
N ASP A 32 17.36 14.87 1.16
CA ASP A 32 17.89 15.30 -0.13
C ASP A 32 18.84 14.25 -0.71
N SER A 33 19.08 14.29 -2.02
CA SER A 33 19.83 13.24 -2.73
C SER A 33 21.26 13.05 -2.23
N GLU A 34 21.91 14.09 -1.71
CA GLU A 34 23.27 14.02 -1.18
C GLU A 34 23.29 13.32 0.18
N SER A 35 22.36 13.71 1.07
CA SER A 35 22.18 13.10 2.40
C SER A 35 21.68 11.64 2.30
N GLU A 36 20.84 11.34 1.32
CA GLU A 36 20.35 9.98 1.05
C GLU A 36 21.51 9.05 0.67
N ALA A 37 22.33 9.46 -0.31
CA ALA A 37 23.47 8.67 -0.78
C ALA A 37 24.52 8.45 0.33
N GLU A 38 24.81 9.49 1.11
CA GLU A 38 25.75 9.40 2.23
C GLU A 38 25.25 8.48 3.36
N PHE A 39 23.95 8.53 3.64
CA PHE A 39 23.33 7.66 4.64
C PHE A 39 23.28 6.20 4.14
N GLU A 40 22.95 5.97 2.87
CA GLU A 40 22.93 4.63 2.28
C GLU A 40 24.30 3.92 2.35
N ASP A 41 25.37 4.61 1.96
CA ASP A 41 26.73 4.06 2.03
C ASP A 41 27.11 3.66 3.46
N HIS A 42 26.64 4.40 4.45
CA HIS A 42 26.89 4.13 5.85
C HIS A 42 26.00 2.99 6.38
N TYR A 43 24.68 3.06 6.22
CA TYR A 43 23.75 2.11 6.87
C TYR A 43 23.89 0.69 6.33
N LEU A 44 24.28 0.51 5.05
CA LEU A 44 24.54 -0.80 4.47
C LEU A 44 25.74 -1.53 5.09
N SER A 45 26.62 -0.80 5.75
CA SER A 45 27.81 -1.32 6.41
C SER A 45 27.77 -1.26 7.96
N CYS A 46 26.72 -0.68 8.53
CA CYS A 46 26.57 -0.43 9.96
C CYS A 46 25.34 -1.12 10.54
N GLU A 47 25.54 -2.11 11.41
CA GLU A 47 24.46 -2.89 12.02
C GLU A 47 23.45 -2.02 12.79
N THR A 48 23.93 -1.05 13.58
CA THR A 48 23.07 -0.14 14.36
C THR A 48 22.19 0.71 13.45
N CYS A 49 22.74 1.30 12.39
CA CYS A 49 21.94 2.09 11.44
C CYS A 49 20.98 1.21 10.63
N PHE A 50 21.37 -0.02 10.34
CA PHE A 50 20.51 -0.98 9.68
C PHE A 50 19.30 -1.37 10.56
N GLU A 51 19.52 -1.60 11.85
CA GLU A 51 18.44 -1.87 12.82
C GLU A 51 17.51 -0.68 12.99
N GLU A 52 18.03 0.55 13.01
CA GLU A 52 17.21 1.76 13.08
C GLU A 52 16.37 1.98 11.82
N VAL A 53 16.92 1.73 10.63
CA VAL A 53 16.16 1.77 9.38
C VAL A 53 15.05 0.72 9.39
N ASN A 54 15.31 -0.50 9.83
CA ASN A 54 14.30 -1.54 9.96
C ASN A 54 13.22 -1.15 10.98
N THR A 55 13.60 -0.59 12.12
CA THR A 55 12.66 -0.11 13.14
C THR A 55 11.81 1.04 12.62
N ALA A 56 12.42 2.03 11.95
CA ALA A 56 11.70 3.12 11.31
C ALA A 56 10.73 2.61 10.22
N GLN A 57 11.16 1.61 9.46
CA GLN A 57 10.33 0.98 8.43
C GLN A 57 9.11 0.27 9.03
N LEU A 58 9.30 -0.49 10.12
CA LEU A 58 8.22 -1.14 10.86
C LEU A 58 7.24 -0.13 11.48
N LEU A 59 7.75 0.97 12.06
CA LEU A 59 6.93 2.03 12.64
C LEU A 59 6.13 2.77 11.56
N ILE A 60 6.76 3.15 10.44
CA ILE A 60 6.10 3.86 9.35
C ILE A 60 5.06 2.95 8.67
N VAL A 61 5.38 1.68 8.46
CA VAL A 61 4.43 0.68 7.96
C VAL A 61 3.30 0.48 8.98
N GLY A 62 3.62 0.38 10.28
CA GLY A 62 2.62 0.23 11.34
C GLY A 62 1.70 1.43 11.53
N LEU A 63 2.24 2.66 11.39
CA LEU A 63 1.47 3.91 11.48
C LEU A 63 0.77 4.28 10.17
N GLY A 64 1.22 3.72 9.04
CA GLY A 64 0.67 3.97 7.72
C GLY A 64 -0.20 2.83 7.19
N GLN A 65 -0.41 1.76 7.97
CA GLN A 65 -1.31 0.68 7.57
C GLN A 65 -2.75 1.20 7.57
N ALA A 66 -3.36 1.17 6.42
CA ALA A 66 -4.78 1.43 6.33
C ALA A 66 -5.54 0.26 6.97
N VAL A 67 -6.54 0.59 7.76
CA VAL A 67 -7.49 -0.42 8.26
C VAL A 67 -8.45 -0.75 7.13
N VAL A 68 -8.66 -2.04 6.88
CA VAL A 68 -9.64 -2.49 5.89
C VAL A 68 -10.97 -2.70 6.59
N GLU A 69 -11.95 -1.89 6.25
CA GLU A 69 -13.29 -1.98 6.78
C GLU A 69 -14.22 -2.72 5.82
N LYS A 70 -15.04 -3.60 6.39
CA LYS A 70 -16.12 -4.26 5.69
C LYS A 70 -17.45 -3.76 6.24
N THR A 71 -18.26 -3.18 5.37
CA THR A 71 -19.66 -2.79 5.70
C THR A 71 -20.63 -3.50 4.76
N GLN A 72 -21.85 -3.73 5.24
CA GLN A 72 -22.92 -4.33 4.43
C GLN A 72 -23.96 -3.28 4.09
N GLN A 73 -24.23 -3.10 2.81
CA GLN A 73 -25.34 -2.27 2.34
C GLN A 73 -26.31 -3.14 1.53
N LYS A 74 -27.46 -3.50 2.13
CA LYS A 74 -28.37 -4.51 1.60
C LYS A 74 -27.63 -5.86 1.43
N ASP A 75 -27.54 -6.36 0.20
CA ASP A 75 -26.83 -7.57 -0.20
C ASP A 75 -25.46 -7.31 -0.82
N ILE A 76 -24.96 -6.06 -0.70
CA ILE A 76 -23.68 -5.63 -1.25
C ILE A 76 -22.67 -5.44 -0.12
N THR A 77 -21.55 -6.10 -0.22
CA THR A 77 -20.40 -5.89 0.66
C THR A 77 -19.56 -4.73 0.14
N VAL A 78 -19.39 -3.71 0.95
CA VAL A 78 -18.53 -2.56 0.64
C VAL A 78 -17.25 -2.68 1.46
N ILE A 79 -16.12 -2.64 0.77
CA ILE A 79 -14.79 -2.67 1.38
C ILE A 79 -14.18 -1.28 1.23
N ARG A 80 -13.78 -0.68 2.34
CA ARG A 80 -13.10 0.62 2.42
C ARG A 80 -11.77 0.50 3.13
N PHE A 81 -10.92 1.49 2.88
CA PHE A 81 -9.64 1.63 3.56
C PHE A 81 -9.67 2.89 4.41
N GLU A 82 -9.39 2.76 5.71
CA GLU A 82 -9.10 3.90 6.57
C GLU A 82 -7.61 4.19 6.56
N GLY A 83 -7.23 5.40 6.15
CA GLY A 83 -5.84 5.77 5.92
C GLY A 83 -5.38 5.54 4.48
N SER A 84 -4.10 5.80 4.19
CA SER A 84 -3.54 5.64 2.85
C SER A 84 -3.17 4.19 2.59
N ALA A 85 -3.96 3.48 1.79
CA ALA A 85 -3.71 2.09 1.45
C ALA A 85 -2.71 1.95 0.29
N GLN A 86 -1.86 0.93 0.37
CA GLN A 86 -1.03 0.48 -0.74
C GLN A 86 -1.41 -0.95 -1.11
N LEU A 87 -1.94 -1.14 -2.29
CA LEU A 87 -2.31 -2.47 -2.79
C LEU A 87 -1.12 -3.13 -3.48
N THR A 88 -0.15 -3.55 -2.67
CA THR A 88 1.12 -4.13 -3.13
C THR A 88 1.37 -5.48 -2.46
N SER A 89 2.28 -6.27 -3.02
CA SER A 89 2.64 -7.59 -2.50
C SER A 89 3.10 -7.59 -1.03
N ALA A 90 3.65 -6.47 -0.57
CA ALA A 90 4.13 -6.30 0.80
C ALA A 90 3.04 -5.84 1.78
N SER A 91 1.88 -5.38 1.30
CA SER A 91 0.86 -4.78 2.15
C SER A 91 -0.02 -5.81 2.84
N SER A 92 -0.37 -5.54 4.11
CA SER A 92 -1.34 -6.31 4.86
C SER A 92 -2.77 -6.07 4.38
N GLU A 93 -3.05 -4.87 3.87
CA GLU A 93 -4.35 -4.43 3.35
C GLU A 93 -4.79 -5.31 2.18
N LEU A 94 -3.85 -5.65 1.29
CA LEU A 94 -4.14 -6.53 0.17
C LEU A 94 -4.57 -7.92 0.62
N LYS A 95 -3.88 -8.47 1.63
CA LYS A 95 -4.20 -9.79 2.19
C LYS A 95 -5.53 -9.77 2.93
N GLU A 96 -5.79 -8.72 3.70
CA GLU A 96 -7.04 -8.58 4.45
C GLU A 96 -8.23 -8.37 3.51
N MET A 97 -8.10 -7.54 2.49
CA MET A 97 -9.12 -7.38 1.45
C MET A 97 -9.47 -8.73 0.79
N ALA A 98 -8.46 -9.51 0.41
CA ALA A 98 -8.68 -10.83 -0.17
C ALA A 98 -9.39 -11.79 0.79
N ARG A 99 -9.00 -11.79 2.07
CA ARG A 99 -9.62 -12.60 3.10
C ARG A 99 -11.10 -12.24 3.30
N LEU A 100 -11.41 -10.95 3.33
CA LEU A 100 -12.78 -10.45 3.50
C LEU A 100 -13.67 -10.80 2.31
N VAL A 101 -13.16 -10.70 1.08
CA VAL A 101 -13.94 -11.03 -0.13
C VAL A 101 -14.18 -12.53 -0.24
N GLN A 102 -13.15 -13.35 -0.01
CA GLN A 102 -13.24 -14.81 -0.22
C GLN A 102 -13.86 -15.56 0.97
N GLY A 103 -13.71 -15.03 2.19
CA GLY A 103 -14.15 -15.70 3.41
C GLY A 103 -15.61 -15.52 3.77
N SER A 104 -16.29 -14.52 3.19
CA SER A 104 -17.63 -14.14 3.62
C SER A 104 -18.78 -14.73 2.78
N GLY A 105 -18.48 -15.42 1.70
CA GLY A 105 -19.50 -15.92 0.76
C GLY A 105 -20.27 -14.81 0.03
N ASP A 106 -19.84 -13.55 0.21
CA ASP A 106 -20.47 -12.41 -0.45
C ASP A 106 -20.17 -12.44 -1.95
N THR A 107 -21.19 -12.27 -2.74
CA THR A 107 -21.10 -12.34 -4.19
C THR A 107 -21.11 -10.97 -4.86
N LYS A 108 -21.74 -9.96 -4.20
CA LYS A 108 -21.76 -8.57 -4.66
C LYS A 108 -20.81 -7.74 -3.84
N VAL A 109 -19.72 -7.28 -4.43
CA VAL A 109 -18.61 -6.60 -3.74
C VAL A 109 -18.30 -5.28 -4.40
N LEU A 110 -18.31 -4.20 -3.64
CA LEU A 110 -17.83 -2.87 -4.02
C LEU A 110 -16.56 -2.55 -3.24
N ILE A 111 -15.46 -2.27 -3.95
CA ILE A 111 -14.19 -1.89 -3.33
C ILE A 111 -13.96 -0.41 -3.57
N ASP A 112 -13.92 0.38 -2.51
CA ASP A 112 -13.61 1.81 -2.56
C ASP A 112 -12.09 2.02 -2.57
N LEU A 113 -11.60 2.54 -3.66
CA LEU A 113 -10.18 2.82 -3.91
C LEU A 113 -9.79 4.29 -3.66
N SER A 114 -10.69 5.11 -3.09
CA SER A 114 -10.44 6.53 -2.81
C SER A 114 -9.17 6.76 -1.96
N ARG A 115 -8.86 5.82 -1.08
CA ARG A 115 -7.68 5.84 -0.21
C ARG A 115 -6.53 4.96 -0.72
N ALA A 116 -6.70 4.27 -1.83
CA ALA A 116 -5.65 3.48 -2.46
C ALA A 116 -4.67 4.42 -3.18
N SER A 117 -3.52 4.68 -2.56
CA SER A 117 -2.50 5.57 -3.12
C SER A 117 -1.71 4.93 -4.26
N ARG A 118 -1.61 3.60 -4.26
CA ARG A 118 -0.79 2.84 -5.20
C ARG A 118 -1.30 1.41 -5.37
N ILE A 119 -1.12 0.87 -6.57
CA ILE A 119 -1.37 -0.54 -6.89
C ILE A 119 -0.22 -1.08 -7.75
N ASP A 120 0.26 -2.29 -7.44
CA ASP A 120 1.23 -3.01 -8.26
C ASP A 120 0.61 -4.26 -8.93
N SER A 121 1.43 -5.05 -9.62
CA SER A 121 0.97 -6.26 -10.30
C SER A 121 0.36 -7.30 -9.36
N ALA A 122 0.82 -7.38 -8.11
CA ALA A 122 0.22 -8.27 -7.12
C ALA A 122 -1.16 -7.78 -6.68
N GLY A 123 -1.31 -6.47 -6.47
CA GLY A 123 -2.60 -5.83 -6.21
C GLY A 123 -3.61 -6.05 -7.34
N LEU A 124 -3.18 -5.85 -8.58
CA LEU A 124 -4.01 -6.14 -9.76
C LEU A 124 -4.41 -7.62 -9.83
N GLY A 125 -3.46 -8.52 -9.62
CA GLY A 125 -3.72 -9.96 -9.58
C GLY A 125 -4.74 -10.34 -8.52
N MET A 126 -4.67 -9.70 -7.35
CA MET A 126 -5.62 -9.92 -6.26
C MET A 126 -7.00 -9.36 -6.59
N LEU A 127 -7.11 -8.17 -7.17
CA LEU A 127 -8.39 -7.63 -7.65
C LEU A 127 -9.05 -8.59 -8.65
N MET A 128 -8.28 -9.11 -9.60
CA MET A 128 -8.78 -10.08 -10.58
C MET A 128 -9.18 -11.41 -9.94
N ASN A 129 -8.48 -11.83 -8.90
CA ASN A 129 -8.85 -13.02 -8.13
C ASN A 129 -10.17 -12.82 -7.38
N CYS A 130 -10.35 -11.68 -6.71
CA CYS A 130 -11.61 -11.29 -6.07
C CYS A 130 -12.76 -11.19 -7.09
N TYR A 131 -12.52 -10.57 -8.24
CA TYR A 131 -13.49 -10.50 -9.35
C TYR A 131 -13.91 -11.90 -9.81
N THR A 132 -12.95 -12.76 -10.08
CA THR A 132 -13.20 -14.13 -10.53
C THR A 132 -13.99 -14.93 -9.48
N HIS A 133 -13.69 -14.72 -8.20
CA HIS A 133 -14.43 -15.34 -7.10
C HIS A 133 -15.90 -14.86 -7.09
N ALA A 134 -16.14 -13.56 -7.18
CA ALA A 134 -17.50 -13.01 -7.22
C ALA A 134 -18.30 -13.55 -8.40
N VAL A 135 -17.74 -13.51 -9.62
CA VAL A 135 -18.42 -13.97 -10.84
C VAL A 135 -18.72 -15.48 -10.81
N ARG A 136 -17.79 -16.29 -10.30
CA ARG A 136 -18.03 -17.76 -10.17
C ARG A 136 -19.17 -18.09 -9.21
N ASN A 137 -19.47 -17.19 -8.27
CA ASN A 137 -20.57 -17.34 -7.33
C ASN A 137 -21.82 -16.52 -7.76
N ALA A 138 -21.99 -16.30 -9.07
CA ALA A 138 -23.10 -15.57 -9.66
C ALA A 138 -23.27 -14.14 -9.15
N GLY A 139 -22.18 -13.51 -8.78
CA GLY A 139 -22.12 -12.13 -8.28
C GLY A 139 -21.34 -11.20 -9.18
N ALA A 140 -20.92 -10.07 -8.62
CA ALA A 140 -20.14 -9.05 -9.30
C ALA A 140 -19.18 -8.35 -8.34
N LEU A 141 -18.03 -7.92 -8.86
CA LEU A 141 -17.13 -6.99 -8.19
C LEU A 141 -17.06 -5.70 -8.99
N LYS A 142 -17.14 -4.58 -8.30
CA LYS A 142 -17.03 -3.23 -8.87
C LYS A 142 -16.08 -2.39 -8.06
N LEU A 143 -15.50 -1.37 -8.68
CA LEU A 143 -14.54 -0.47 -8.07
C LEU A 143 -15.14 0.94 -7.96
N LEU A 144 -14.83 1.63 -6.87
CA LEU A 144 -15.31 2.96 -6.58
C LEU A 144 -14.11 3.90 -6.38
N HIS A 145 -14.19 5.12 -6.91
CA HIS A 145 -13.24 6.23 -6.71
C HIS A 145 -11.75 5.85 -6.94
N PRO A 146 -11.36 5.15 -8.01
CA PRO A 146 -9.94 4.98 -8.29
C PRO A 146 -9.30 6.35 -8.55
N ASN A 147 -8.19 6.67 -7.86
CA ASN A 147 -7.45 7.89 -8.17
C ASN A 147 -6.83 7.82 -9.58
N SER A 148 -6.34 8.93 -10.11
CA SER A 148 -5.81 9.01 -11.48
C SER A 148 -4.68 8.01 -11.75
N GLN A 149 -3.81 7.75 -10.78
CA GLN A 149 -2.71 6.80 -10.90
C GLN A 149 -3.21 5.35 -10.97
N VAL A 150 -4.13 4.99 -10.09
CA VAL A 150 -4.77 3.65 -10.10
C VAL A 150 -5.59 3.48 -11.38
N GLN A 151 -6.36 4.49 -11.79
CA GLN A 151 -7.15 4.46 -13.03
C GLN A 151 -6.25 4.25 -14.26
N GLN A 152 -5.11 4.94 -14.32
CA GLN A 152 -4.15 4.75 -15.42
C GLN A 152 -3.64 3.31 -15.47
N VAL A 153 -3.33 2.70 -14.33
CA VAL A 153 -2.87 1.30 -14.28
C VAL A 153 -3.97 0.35 -14.71
N LEU A 154 -5.21 0.56 -14.25
CA LEU A 154 -6.38 -0.25 -14.67
C LEU A 154 -6.59 -0.18 -16.19
N SER A 155 -6.47 1.01 -16.79
CA SER A 155 -6.60 1.22 -18.23
C SER A 155 -5.48 0.57 -19.04
N ILE A 156 -4.23 0.75 -18.65
CA ILE A 156 -3.07 0.13 -19.34
C ILE A 156 -3.20 -1.41 -19.34
N THR A 157 -3.68 -1.97 -18.23
CA THR A 157 -3.86 -3.42 -18.08
C THR A 157 -5.20 -3.93 -18.62
N ARG A 158 -6.07 -3.02 -19.09
CA ARG A 158 -7.43 -3.29 -19.58
C ARG A 158 -8.34 -3.96 -18.54
N ILE A 159 -8.06 -3.80 -17.28
CA ILE A 159 -8.92 -4.31 -16.20
C ILE A 159 -10.23 -3.52 -16.13
N ASP A 160 -10.21 -2.24 -16.46
CA ASP A 160 -11.40 -1.38 -16.60
C ASP A 160 -12.41 -1.84 -17.67
N SER A 161 -11.98 -2.65 -18.64
CA SER A 161 -12.89 -3.28 -19.61
C SER A 161 -13.65 -4.50 -19.04
N VAL A 162 -13.20 -5.03 -17.91
CA VAL A 162 -13.74 -6.24 -17.28
C VAL A 162 -14.42 -5.92 -15.96
N VAL A 163 -13.81 -5.05 -15.15
CA VAL A 163 -14.31 -4.62 -13.84
C VAL A 163 -14.83 -3.19 -13.95
N ALA A 164 -16.12 -2.99 -13.76
CA ALA A 164 -16.75 -1.67 -13.83
C ALA A 164 -16.22 -0.75 -12.73
N THR A 165 -15.89 0.49 -13.09
CA THR A 165 -15.43 1.54 -12.19
C THR A 165 -16.44 2.67 -12.11
N PHE A 166 -16.58 3.28 -10.93
CA PHE A 166 -17.55 4.35 -10.65
C PHE A 166 -16.88 5.48 -9.86
N ASP A 167 -17.36 6.70 -10.13
CA ASP A 167 -16.98 7.90 -9.38
C ASP A 167 -18.10 8.37 -8.42
N ASP A 168 -19.20 7.63 -8.37
CA ASP A 168 -20.35 7.89 -7.48
C ASP A 168 -20.81 6.59 -6.82
N GLU A 169 -20.90 6.60 -5.49
CA GLU A 169 -21.23 5.41 -4.69
C GLU A 169 -22.68 4.95 -4.93
N HIS A 170 -23.61 5.91 -5.05
CA HIS A 170 -25.01 5.58 -5.25
C HIS A 170 -25.22 4.87 -6.59
N ALA A 171 -24.61 5.42 -7.65
CA ALA A 171 -24.65 4.79 -8.97
C ALA A 171 -23.98 3.41 -8.97
N ALA A 172 -22.85 3.25 -8.24
CA ALA A 172 -22.18 1.97 -8.08
C ALA A 172 -23.08 0.92 -7.42
N LEU A 173 -23.75 1.29 -6.32
CA LEU A 173 -24.66 0.41 -5.58
C LEU A 173 -25.90 0.03 -6.41
N GLU A 174 -26.53 0.99 -7.10
CA GLU A 174 -27.69 0.74 -7.95
C GLU A 174 -27.37 -0.20 -9.11
N SER A 175 -26.14 -0.18 -9.62
CA SER A 175 -25.71 -0.99 -10.74
C SER A 175 -25.60 -2.50 -10.44
N PHE A 176 -25.74 -2.92 -9.17
CA PHE A 176 -25.79 -4.34 -8.77
C PHE A 176 -27.18 -4.97 -8.87
N ASN A 177 -28.20 -4.18 -9.20
CA ASN A 177 -29.59 -4.65 -9.33
C ASN A 177 -29.82 -5.29 -10.69
#